data_42fb8a4df9874570386cbe6686cbffdb
#
_entry.id   42fb8a4df9874570386cbe6686cbffdb
#
_cell.length_a   1.000
_cell.length_b   1.000
_cell.length_c   1.000
_cell.angle_alpha   90.00
_cell.angle_beta   90.00
_cell.angle_gamma   90.00
#
_symmetry.space_group_name_H-M   'P 1'
#
loop_
_entity.id
_entity.type
_entity.pdbx_description
1 polymer ?
#
loop_
_entity_poly.entity_id
_entity_poly.type
_entity_poly.pdbx_seq_one_letter_code
_entity_poly.pdbx_strand_id
1 'polypeptide(L)'
;MRARAWRLLLDGPADAAWNMSVDESLLLCAVESAPLLRLYTWREPSVSLGFRQVEPAWLARSDALGVEVVRRVTGGGAVLHAGDLTYAVVAPTDAPGLPSDLRGSYEWIRARLVAGLELAGLAASSSRACPGADRLELCFAGATGYEIELDGEKLVGSAQRRTRRAFLQHGSIRISDDAALYRALTGDSLSRPKAPELAPEALRAALVASFASCVEGGLELAELSAAEHEIAEERRAARRHSRLLAPPLSFRRRSELADTQT
;
A
#
# COMPACT_ATOMS: atom_id res chain seq x y z
N MET A 1 29.12 7.25 -10.38
CA MET A 1 27.75 7.52 -10.94
C MET A 1 26.98 8.28 -9.85
N ARG A 2 26.33 9.41 -10.18
CA ARG A 2 25.43 10.06 -9.20
C ARG A 2 24.25 9.13 -8.96
N ALA A 3 23.82 8.97 -7.70
CA ALA A 3 22.63 8.23 -7.38
C ALA A 3 21.43 8.88 -8.09
N ARG A 4 20.58 8.05 -8.69
CA ARG A 4 19.38 8.52 -9.39
C ARG A 4 18.35 8.90 -8.33
N ALA A 5 17.74 10.09 -8.46
CA ALA A 5 16.65 10.50 -7.61
C ALA A 5 15.50 9.49 -7.64
N TRP A 6 14.80 9.35 -6.52
CA TRP A 6 13.57 8.56 -6.45
C TRP A 6 12.42 9.32 -7.10
N ARG A 7 11.53 8.60 -7.71
CA ARG A 7 10.26 9.16 -8.21
C ARG A 7 9.30 9.35 -7.04
N LEU A 8 8.60 10.48 -7.02
CA LEU A 8 7.51 10.77 -6.08
C LEU A 8 6.20 10.90 -6.83
N LEU A 9 5.25 10.01 -6.56
CA LEU A 9 3.90 10.07 -7.09
C LEU A 9 2.95 10.52 -5.99
N LEU A 10 2.28 11.66 -6.19
CA LEU A 10 1.28 12.21 -5.28
C LEU A 10 -0.10 12.13 -5.95
N ASP A 11 -0.79 11.00 -5.72
CA ASP A 11 -2.08 10.78 -6.35
C ASP A 11 -3.23 11.30 -5.47
N GLY A 12 -4.25 11.81 -6.13
CA GLY A 12 -5.52 12.16 -5.52
C GLY A 12 -6.39 10.95 -5.22
N PRO A 13 -7.63 11.18 -4.73
CA PRO A 13 -8.58 10.11 -4.46
C PRO A 13 -8.97 9.34 -5.74
N ALA A 14 -8.84 8.02 -5.73
CA ALA A 14 -9.20 7.15 -6.84
C ALA A 14 -10.00 5.92 -6.38
N ASP A 15 -10.66 5.23 -7.32
CA ASP A 15 -11.38 3.99 -7.01
C ASP A 15 -10.43 2.85 -6.63
N ALA A 16 -10.95 1.86 -5.92
CA ALA A 16 -10.17 0.75 -5.40
C ALA A 16 -9.48 -0.06 -6.52
N ALA A 17 -10.17 -0.28 -7.63
CA ALA A 17 -9.62 -1.02 -8.76
C ALA A 17 -8.44 -0.27 -9.38
N TRP A 18 -8.53 1.05 -9.53
CA TRP A 18 -7.44 1.89 -10.03
C TRP A 18 -6.23 1.86 -9.10
N ASN A 19 -6.43 2.16 -7.81
CA ASN A 19 -5.33 2.21 -6.84
C ASN A 19 -4.51 0.91 -6.82
N MET A 20 -5.19 -0.24 -6.78
CA MET A 20 -4.50 -1.54 -6.77
C MET A 20 -3.90 -1.91 -8.13
N SER A 21 -4.43 -1.37 -9.23
CA SER A 21 -3.89 -1.59 -10.57
C SER A 21 -2.62 -0.77 -10.80
N VAL A 22 -2.57 0.45 -10.31
CA VAL A 22 -1.36 1.29 -10.31
C VAL A 22 -0.26 0.62 -9.49
N ASP A 23 -0.53 0.17 -8.27
CA ASP A 23 0.47 -0.52 -7.45
C ASP A 23 1.04 -1.76 -8.15
N GLU A 24 0.18 -2.53 -8.83
CA GLU A 24 0.62 -3.69 -9.61
C GLU A 24 1.45 -3.28 -10.82
N SER A 25 1.03 -2.28 -11.59
CA SER A 25 1.76 -1.82 -12.77
C SER A 25 3.16 -1.29 -12.41
N LEU A 26 3.25 -0.54 -11.32
CA LEU A 26 4.53 -0.05 -10.79
C LEU A 26 5.47 -1.20 -10.42
N LEU A 27 4.95 -2.27 -9.79
CA LEU A 27 5.76 -3.47 -9.48
C LEU A 27 6.23 -4.18 -10.76
N LEU A 28 5.37 -4.27 -11.78
CA LEU A 28 5.70 -4.94 -13.05
C LEU A 28 6.78 -4.17 -13.83
N CYS A 29 6.79 -2.83 -13.75
CA CYS A 29 7.76 -1.97 -14.41
C CYS A 29 9.02 -1.67 -13.57
N ALA A 30 9.04 -2.05 -12.29
CA ALA A 30 10.05 -1.61 -11.32
C ALA A 30 11.50 -1.90 -11.71
N VAL A 31 11.75 -2.99 -12.43
CA VAL A 31 13.12 -3.44 -12.76
C VAL A 31 13.88 -2.43 -13.65
N GLU A 32 13.15 -1.69 -14.48
CA GLU A 32 13.71 -0.71 -15.40
C GLU A 32 13.50 0.74 -14.94
N SER A 33 12.89 0.90 -13.76
CA SER A 33 12.52 2.21 -13.21
C SER A 33 13.42 2.61 -12.04
N ALA A 34 13.49 3.91 -11.75
CA ALA A 34 14.02 4.37 -10.47
C ALA A 34 13.10 3.93 -9.33
N PRO A 35 13.64 3.73 -8.11
CA PRO A 35 12.80 3.54 -6.94
C PRO A 35 11.78 4.67 -6.81
N LEU A 36 10.64 4.37 -6.21
CA LEU A 36 9.59 5.37 -6.07
C LEU A 36 8.89 5.28 -4.72
N LEU A 37 8.38 6.44 -4.28
CA LEU A 37 7.39 6.61 -3.24
C LEU A 37 6.09 7.10 -3.89
N ARG A 38 4.98 6.40 -3.64
CA ARG A 38 3.63 6.81 -4.01
C ARG A 38 2.82 7.06 -2.75
N LEU A 39 2.09 8.20 -2.70
CA LEU A 39 1.16 8.53 -1.62
C LEU A 39 -0.21 8.82 -2.25
N TYR A 40 -1.26 8.13 -1.79
CA TYR A 40 -2.58 8.21 -2.40
C TYR A 40 -3.71 8.00 -1.39
N THR A 41 -4.93 8.36 -1.80
CA THR A 41 -6.15 8.20 -1.01
C THR A 41 -7.22 7.45 -1.83
N TRP A 42 -8.33 7.13 -1.18
CA TRP A 42 -9.43 6.37 -1.75
C TRP A 42 -10.62 7.30 -1.93
N ARG A 43 -11.31 7.21 -3.08
CA ARG A 43 -12.47 8.05 -3.37
C ARG A 43 -13.67 7.64 -2.55
N GLU A 44 -13.93 6.33 -2.50
CA GLU A 44 -15.03 5.72 -1.76
C GLU A 44 -14.49 4.76 -0.70
N PRO A 45 -15.22 4.53 0.38
CA PRO A 45 -14.86 3.48 1.32
C PRO A 45 -14.65 2.16 0.60
N SER A 46 -13.55 1.49 0.90
CA SER A 46 -13.14 0.30 0.16
C SER A 46 -12.53 -0.74 1.08
N VAL A 47 -12.61 -2.01 0.70
CA VAL A 47 -11.90 -3.11 1.34
C VAL A 47 -10.90 -3.71 0.35
N SER A 48 -9.62 -3.74 0.72
CA SER A 48 -8.62 -4.53 0.00
C SER A 48 -8.38 -5.87 0.68
N LEU A 49 -8.64 -6.97 -0.03
CA LEU A 49 -8.33 -8.32 0.39
C LEU A 49 -6.89 -8.68 0.07
N GLY A 50 -6.24 -9.47 0.93
CA GLY A 50 -4.93 -10.04 0.62
C GLY A 50 -4.98 -11.02 -0.56
N PHE A 51 -3.86 -11.20 -1.27
CA PHE A 51 -3.76 -11.99 -2.51
C PHE A 51 -4.38 -13.39 -2.43
N ARG A 52 -4.15 -14.10 -1.32
CA ARG A 52 -4.67 -15.47 -1.08
C ARG A 52 -5.70 -15.53 0.05
N GLN A 53 -6.16 -14.39 0.52
CA GLN A 53 -7.13 -14.37 1.60
C GLN A 53 -8.44 -14.98 1.14
N VAL A 54 -8.97 -15.92 1.94
CA VAL A 54 -10.34 -16.39 1.81
C VAL A 54 -11.27 -15.25 2.17
N GLU A 55 -12.36 -15.10 1.44
CA GLU A 55 -13.33 -14.04 1.69
C GLU A 55 -13.99 -14.24 3.04
N PRO A 56 -13.87 -13.27 3.96
CA PRO A 56 -14.54 -13.35 5.22
C PRO A 56 -16.07 -13.20 5.05
N ALA A 57 -16.84 -13.91 5.87
CA ALA A 57 -18.30 -13.91 5.77
C ALA A 57 -18.94 -12.51 5.89
N TRP A 58 -18.33 -11.61 6.66
CA TRP A 58 -18.79 -10.23 6.82
C TRP A 58 -18.73 -9.41 5.52
N LEU A 59 -17.93 -9.83 4.54
CA LEU A 59 -17.79 -9.13 3.26
C LEU A 59 -19.11 -9.04 2.48
N ALA A 60 -20.05 -9.96 2.75
CA ALA A 60 -21.38 -9.93 2.15
C ALA A 60 -22.18 -8.63 2.45
N ARG A 61 -21.78 -7.87 3.47
CA ARG A 61 -22.40 -6.58 3.81
C ARG A 61 -21.87 -5.41 3.00
N SER A 62 -20.74 -5.58 2.28
CA SER A 62 -20.06 -4.48 1.57
C SER A 62 -20.97 -3.77 0.56
N ASP A 63 -21.74 -4.51 -0.24
CA ASP A 63 -22.60 -3.94 -1.27
C ASP A 63 -23.71 -3.06 -0.66
N ALA A 64 -24.35 -3.52 0.43
CA ALA A 64 -25.39 -2.76 1.12
C ALA A 64 -24.86 -1.49 1.82
N LEU A 65 -23.58 -1.45 2.12
CA LEU A 65 -22.90 -0.32 2.77
C LEU A 65 -22.17 0.59 1.76
N GLY A 66 -22.26 0.31 0.46
CA GLY A 66 -21.56 1.08 -0.57
C GLY A 66 -20.03 0.97 -0.49
N VAL A 67 -19.50 -0.13 0.06
CA VAL A 67 -18.06 -0.37 0.22
C VAL A 67 -17.53 -1.15 -0.98
N GLU A 68 -16.61 -0.56 -1.71
CA GLU A 68 -15.92 -1.24 -2.82
C GLU A 68 -15.02 -2.37 -2.31
N VAL A 69 -14.96 -3.48 -3.05
CA VAL A 69 -14.07 -4.61 -2.71
C VAL A 69 -13.08 -4.85 -3.83
N VAL A 70 -11.81 -4.96 -3.47
CA VAL A 70 -10.72 -5.25 -4.41
C VAL A 70 -9.74 -6.23 -3.80
N ARG A 71 -9.06 -7.01 -4.63
CA ARG A 71 -7.95 -7.86 -4.20
C ARG A 71 -6.60 -7.22 -4.59
N ARG A 72 -5.72 -7.04 -3.60
CA ARG A 72 -4.38 -6.53 -3.83
C ARG A 72 -3.39 -7.65 -4.18
N VAL A 73 -2.24 -7.31 -4.76
CA VAL A 73 -1.19 -8.28 -5.13
C VAL A 73 -0.33 -8.75 -3.96
N THR A 74 -0.40 -8.06 -2.83
CA THR A 74 0.31 -8.42 -1.59
C THR A 74 -0.53 -9.34 -0.72
N GLY A 75 0.10 -10.01 0.24
CA GLY A 75 -0.57 -10.84 1.23
C GLY A 75 -1.24 -10.06 2.38
N GLY A 76 -1.49 -10.76 3.47
CA GLY A 76 -2.09 -10.23 4.69
C GLY A 76 -3.61 -10.32 4.73
N GLY A 77 -4.23 -9.89 5.84
CA GLY A 77 -5.66 -9.81 6.05
C GLY A 77 -6.32 -8.63 5.33
N ALA A 78 -7.65 -8.55 5.36
CA ALA A 78 -8.41 -7.45 4.77
C ALA A 78 -8.10 -6.11 5.43
N VAL A 79 -8.11 -5.04 4.65
CA VAL A 79 -7.94 -3.66 5.13
C VAL A 79 -9.15 -2.85 4.70
N LEU A 80 -9.80 -2.18 5.66
CA LEU A 80 -10.81 -1.15 5.37
C LEU A 80 -10.09 0.18 5.13
N HIS A 81 -10.35 0.78 4.00
CA HIS A 81 -9.90 2.10 3.56
C HIS A 81 -11.07 3.06 3.63
N ALA A 82 -11.09 3.89 4.66
CA ALA A 82 -12.14 4.87 4.89
C ALA A 82 -11.52 6.11 5.58
N GLY A 83 -10.88 6.96 4.77
CA GLY A 83 -10.18 8.15 5.25
C GLY A 83 -8.76 7.86 5.78
N ASP A 84 -8.08 6.91 5.18
CA ASP A 84 -6.67 6.63 5.38
C ASP A 84 -5.79 7.26 4.29
N LEU A 85 -4.52 7.49 4.61
CA LEU A 85 -3.48 7.75 3.63
C LEU A 85 -2.76 6.43 3.35
N THR A 86 -2.71 6.03 2.10
CA THR A 86 -1.97 4.84 1.68
C THR A 86 -0.63 5.25 1.06
N TYR A 87 0.43 4.53 1.44
CA TYR A 87 1.75 4.65 0.83
C TYR A 87 2.10 3.40 0.02
N ALA A 88 2.93 3.55 -1.00
CA ALA A 88 3.60 2.45 -1.68
C ALA A 88 5.06 2.82 -1.96
N VAL A 89 5.98 1.90 -1.63
CA VAL A 89 7.39 1.96 -2.02
C VAL A 89 7.64 0.82 -3.00
N VAL A 90 8.11 1.17 -4.19
CA VAL A 90 8.43 0.19 -5.24
C VAL A 90 9.87 0.40 -5.70
N ALA A 91 10.63 -0.69 -5.76
CA ALA A 91 12.03 -0.62 -6.16
C ALA A 91 12.55 -1.93 -6.74
N PRO A 92 13.62 -1.89 -7.56
CA PRO A 92 14.45 -3.06 -7.81
C PRO A 92 15.03 -3.61 -6.50
N THR A 93 15.25 -4.93 -6.42
CA THR A 93 15.80 -5.57 -5.20
C THR A 93 17.28 -5.22 -4.96
N ASP A 94 17.95 -4.72 -5.96
CA ASP A 94 19.36 -4.26 -5.94
C ASP A 94 19.49 -2.74 -6.00
N ALA A 95 18.41 -2.01 -5.71
CA ALA A 95 18.42 -0.54 -5.73
C ALA A 95 19.41 0.02 -4.69
N PRO A 96 20.33 0.92 -5.11
CA PRO A 96 21.30 1.52 -4.19
C PRO A 96 20.62 2.22 -3.00
N GLY A 97 21.18 2.05 -1.82
CA GLY A 97 20.66 2.66 -0.58
C GLY A 97 19.47 1.94 0.05
N LEU A 98 18.96 0.86 -0.58
CA LEU A 98 17.93 0.00 -0.01
C LEU A 98 18.49 -1.39 0.37
N PRO A 99 18.09 -1.94 1.53
CA PRO A 99 18.41 -3.34 1.85
C PRO A 99 17.78 -4.30 0.83
N SER A 100 18.56 -5.27 0.36
CA SER A 100 18.13 -6.22 -0.67
C SER A 100 17.23 -7.33 -0.14
N ASP A 101 17.21 -7.58 1.17
CA ASP A 101 16.41 -8.62 1.81
C ASP A 101 15.04 -8.10 2.29
N LEU A 102 14.16 -9.05 2.62
CA LEU A 102 12.80 -8.74 3.05
C LEU A 102 12.78 -7.94 4.35
N ARG A 103 13.51 -8.42 5.36
CA ARG A 103 13.49 -7.82 6.70
C ARG A 103 14.09 -6.41 6.68
N GLY A 104 15.26 -6.27 6.07
CA GLY A 104 15.94 -4.97 5.96
C GLY A 104 15.10 -3.93 5.24
N SER A 105 14.45 -4.31 4.11
CA SER A 105 13.57 -3.37 3.38
C SER A 105 12.35 -2.96 4.20
N TYR A 106 11.73 -3.88 4.97
CA TYR A 106 10.65 -3.54 5.89
C TYR A 106 11.10 -2.58 6.99
N GLU A 107 12.24 -2.86 7.63
CA GLU A 107 12.79 -2.02 8.71
C GLU A 107 13.19 -0.64 8.18
N TRP A 108 13.78 -0.58 6.98
CA TRP A 108 14.15 0.66 6.34
C TRP A 108 12.94 1.55 6.08
N ILE A 109 11.88 1.01 5.45
CA ILE A 109 10.64 1.75 5.15
C ILE A 109 9.94 2.14 6.44
N ARG A 110 9.83 1.23 7.40
CA ARG A 110 9.21 1.49 8.71
C ARG A 110 9.85 2.68 9.43
N ALA A 111 11.18 2.76 9.44
CA ALA A 111 11.88 3.87 10.09
C ALA A 111 11.52 5.23 9.46
N ARG A 112 11.29 5.29 8.14
CA ARG A 112 10.85 6.53 7.44
C ARG A 112 9.41 6.86 7.74
N LEU A 113 8.56 5.85 7.84
CA LEU A 113 7.15 6.05 8.23
C LEU A 113 7.06 6.58 9.67
N VAL A 114 7.80 6.01 10.62
CA VAL A 114 7.83 6.49 12.00
C VAL A 114 8.33 7.94 12.06
N ALA A 115 9.46 8.24 11.42
CA ALA A 115 9.98 9.61 11.39
C ALA A 115 9.00 10.60 10.71
N GLY A 116 8.29 10.19 9.66
CA GLY A 116 7.26 11.01 9.03
C GLY A 116 6.05 11.25 9.95
N LEU A 117 5.62 10.23 10.70
CA LEU A 117 4.55 10.36 11.69
C LEU A 117 4.95 11.29 12.85
N GLU A 118 6.20 11.18 13.33
CA GLU A 118 6.75 12.10 14.34
C GLU A 118 6.80 13.55 13.83
N LEU A 119 7.22 13.78 12.59
CA LEU A 119 7.17 15.10 11.95
C LEU A 119 5.74 15.65 11.81
N ALA A 120 4.75 14.76 11.68
CA ALA A 120 3.34 15.12 11.69
C ALA A 120 2.74 15.29 13.09
N GLY A 121 3.55 15.20 14.15
CA GLY A 121 3.14 15.38 15.56
C GLY A 121 2.59 14.14 16.25
N LEU A 122 2.76 12.94 15.65
CA LEU A 122 2.29 11.68 16.25
C LEU A 122 3.48 10.93 16.88
N ALA A 123 3.40 10.61 18.15
CA ALA A 123 4.41 9.82 18.87
C ALA A 123 4.26 8.32 18.56
N ALA A 124 4.46 7.97 17.28
CA ALA A 124 4.31 6.61 16.82
C ALA A 124 5.53 5.76 17.19
N SER A 125 5.28 4.50 17.52
CA SER A 125 6.33 3.53 17.86
C SER A 125 6.20 2.26 17.03
N SER A 126 7.28 1.49 16.95
CA SER A 126 7.23 0.17 16.33
C SER A 126 6.68 -0.86 17.31
N SER A 127 5.71 -1.67 16.87
CA SER A 127 5.21 -2.79 17.68
C SER A 127 6.33 -3.79 17.99
N ARG A 128 6.26 -4.40 19.16
CA ARG A 128 7.04 -5.61 19.45
C ARG A 128 6.31 -6.80 18.84
N ALA A 129 7.05 -7.66 18.12
CA ALA A 129 6.49 -8.87 17.55
C ALA A 129 5.76 -9.71 18.62
N CYS A 130 4.45 -9.91 18.43
CA CYS A 130 3.71 -10.91 19.18
C CYS A 130 3.74 -12.23 18.40
N PRO A 131 4.37 -13.31 18.91
CA PRO A 131 4.29 -14.62 18.28
C PRO A 131 2.84 -15.11 18.30
N GLY A 132 2.27 -15.45 17.14
CA GLY A 132 0.95 -16.09 17.05
C GLY A 132 -0.15 -15.32 16.30
N ALA A 133 0.13 -14.16 15.72
CA ALA A 133 -0.88 -13.33 15.04
C ALA A 133 -1.22 -13.79 13.58
N ASP A 134 -0.77 -14.96 13.15
CA ASP A 134 -0.83 -15.40 11.74
C ASP A 134 -2.23 -15.71 11.17
N ARG A 135 -3.30 -15.56 11.94
CA ARG A 135 -4.65 -16.01 11.53
C ARG A 135 -5.76 -14.96 11.66
N LEU A 136 -5.45 -13.68 11.58
CA LEU A 136 -6.50 -12.66 11.70
C LEU A 136 -7.08 -12.30 10.32
N GLU A 137 -8.41 -12.40 10.20
CA GLU A 137 -9.15 -12.06 8.98
C GLU A 137 -9.00 -10.60 8.57
N LEU A 138 -8.65 -9.72 9.51
CA LEU A 138 -8.45 -8.29 9.31
C LEU A 138 -7.05 -7.87 9.73
N CYS A 139 -6.38 -7.09 8.87
CA CYS A 139 -4.99 -6.67 9.04
C CYS A 139 -4.76 -5.76 10.27
N PHE A 140 -5.78 -5.06 10.75
CA PHE A 140 -5.69 -4.20 11.94
C PHE A 140 -6.12 -4.87 13.25
N ALA A 141 -6.45 -6.16 13.24
CA ALA A 141 -6.86 -6.89 14.45
C ALA A 141 -5.71 -7.59 15.20
N GLY A 142 -4.46 -7.51 14.70
CA GLY A 142 -3.29 -8.10 15.36
C GLY A 142 -1.96 -7.61 14.80
N ALA A 143 -0.90 -7.75 15.60
CA ALA A 143 0.44 -7.29 15.27
C ALA A 143 1.33 -8.41 14.76
N THR A 144 1.97 -8.24 13.59
CA THR A 144 2.91 -9.19 12.97
C THR A 144 4.39 -8.85 13.19
N GLY A 145 4.68 -7.81 14.00
CA GLY A 145 6.06 -7.41 14.37
C GLY A 145 6.71 -6.37 13.46
N TYR A 146 6.05 -5.96 12.38
CA TYR A 146 6.51 -4.87 11.48
C TYR A 146 5.54 -3.70 11.44
N GLU A 147 4.64 -3.62 12.39
CA GLU A 147 3.58 -2.63 12.45
C GLU A 147 4.02 -1.40 13.21
N ILE A 148 3.34 -0.29 12.95
CA ILE A 148 3.55 0.96 13.66
C ILE A 148 2.30 1.20 14.50
N GLU A 149 2.52 1.50 15.77
CA GLU A 149 1.49 1.72 16.78
C GLU A 149 1.51 3.17 17.28
N LEU A 150 0.34 3.65 17.65
CA LEU A 150 0.15 4.88 18.42
C LEU A 150 -0.61 4.51 19.69
N ASP A 151 -0.07 4.86 20.87
CA ASP A 151 -0.65 4.53 22.17
C ASP A 151 -0.96 3.03 22.37
N GLY A 152 -0.11 2.15 21.78
CA GLY A 152 -0.27 0.70 21.85
C GLY A 152 -1.29 0.12 20.87
N GLU A 153 -1.89 0.97 20.01
CA GLU A 153 -2.88 0.58 19.01
C GLU A 153 -2.32 0.69 17.61
N LYS A 154 -2.61 -0.30 16.77
CA LYS A 154 -2.09 -0.36 15.39
C LYS A 154 -2.56 0.82 14.56
N LEU A 155 -1.61 1.66 14.15
CA LEU A 155 -1.83 2.81 13.29
C LEU A 155 -1.56 2.49 11.81
N VAL A 156 -0.50 1.73 11.52
CA VAL A 156 -0.09 1.40 10.15
C VAL A 156 -0.02 -0.11 9.96
N GLY A 157 -0.72 -0.59 8.95
CA GLY A 157 -0.61 -1.97 8.46
C GLY A 157 0.11 -2.00 7.11
N SER A 158 1.14 -2.83 6.99
CA SER A 158 1.95 -2.94 5.79
C SER A 158 2.00 -4.36 5.25
N ALA A 159 2.10 -4.50 3.93
CA ALA A 159 2.31 -5.77 3.26
C ALA A 159 3.29 -5.61 2.10
N GLN A 160 4.11 -6.63 1.86
CA GLN A 160 5.09 -6.60 0.78
C GLN A 160 4.87 -7.77 -0.20
N ARG A 161 5.06 -7.50 -1.48
CA ARG A 161 5.21 -8.48 -2.55
C ARG A 161 6.61 -8.37 -3.12
N ARG A 162 7.33 -9.49 -3.14
CA ARG A 162 8.65 -9.56 -3.77
C ARG A 162 8.61 -10.48 -4.98
N THR A 163 9.34 -10.08 -6.00
CA THR A 163 9.76 -10.90 -7.12
C THR A 163 11.27 -11.16 -7.01
N ARG A 164 11.86 -11.84 -7.96
CA ARG A 164 13.32 -12.04 -7.98
C ARG A 164 14.10 -10.73 -8.16
N ARG A 165 13.51 -9.71 -8.80
CA ARG A 165 14.21 -8.48 -9.23
C ARG A 165 13.62 -7.19 -8.71
N ALA A 166 12.44 -7.21 -8.11
CA ALA A 166 11.76 -6.02 -7.61
C ALA A 166 10.87 -6.34 -6.40
N PHE A 167 10.48 -5.31 -5.66
CA PHE A 167 9.46 -5.41 -4.62
C PHE A 167 8.52 -4.21 -4.64
N LEU A 168 7.32 -4.45 -4.14
CA LEU A 168 6.33 -3.47 -3.74
C LEU A 168 6.04 -3.69 -2.25
N GLN A 169 6.19 -2.65 -1.44
CA GLN A 169 5.61 -2.58 -0.10
C GLN A 169 4.63 -1.44 -0.04
N HIS A 170 3.40 -1.73 0.32
CA HIS A 170 2.39 -0.72 0.56
C HIS A 170 1.73 -0.90 1.92
N GLY A 171 1.08 0.16 2.40
CA GLY A 171 0.39 0.12 3.68
C GLY A 171 -0.57 1.27 3.86
N SER A 172 -1.56 1.06 4.71
CA SER A 172 -2.58 2.02 5.10
C SER A 172 -2.21 2.66 6.43
N ILE A 173 -2.24 3.99 6.48
CA ILE A 173 -2.03 4.82 7.68
C ILE A 173 -3.38 5.40 8.05
N ARG A 174 -3.91 5.00 9.18
CA ARG A 174 -5.22 5.45 9.66
C ARG A 174 -5.11 6.88 10.20
N ILE A 175 -5.88 7.80 9.65
CA ILE A 175 -5.85 9.23 10.00
C ILE A 175 -7.24 9.83 10.26
N SER A 176 -8.27 9.01 10.27
CA SER A 176 -9.63 9.40 10.61
C SER A 176 -10.38 8.27 11.32
N ASP A 177 -11.45 8.61 12.03
CA ASP A 177 -12.27 7.62 12.72
C ASP A 177 -13.23 6.94 11.72
N ASP A 178 -13.03 5.65 11.51
CA ASP A 178 -13.84 4.79 10.68
C ASP A 178 -14.61 3.71 11.48
N ALA A 179 -14.65 3.84 12.81
CA ALA A 179 -15.17 2.81 13.70
C ALA A 179 -16.64 2.46 13.44
N ALA A 180 -17.47 3.43 13.07
CA ALA A 180 -18.88 3.20 12.76
C ALA A 180 -19.05 2.31 11.51
N LEU A 181 -18.35 2.63 10.42
CA LEU A 181 -18.38 1.83 9.20
C LEU A 181 -17.76 0.45 9.40
N TYR A 182 -16.64 0.39 10.13
CA TYR A 182 -15.99 -0.86 10.47
C TYR A 182 -16.94 -1.81 11.23
N ARG A 183 -17.67 -1.29 12.23
CA ARG A 183 -18.65 -2.06 13.00
C ARG A 183 -19.82 -2.49 12.13
N ALA A 184 -20.36 -1.62 11.30
CA ALA A 184 -21.44 -1.95 10.37
C ALA A 184 -21.03 -3.08 9.42
N LEU A 185 -19.78 -3.06 8.94
CA LEU A 185 -19.25 -4.06 8.02
C LEU A 185 -18.95 -5.39 8.71
N THR A 186 -18.24 -5.39 9.85
CA THR A 186 -17.74 -6.61 10.51
C THR A 186 -18.70 -7.18 11.57
N GLY A 187 -19.63 -6.38 12.06
CA GLY A 187 -20.42 -6.65 13.26
C GLY A 187 -19.65 -6.27 14.54
N ASP A 188 -20.28 -6.43 15.69
CA ASP A 188 -19.70 -6.03 16.99
C ASP A 188 -18.58 -6.97 17.50
N SER A 189 -18.22 -7.99 16.71
CA SER A 189 -17.27 -9.02 17.13
C SER A 189 -15.80 -8.54 17.14
N LEU A 190 -15.49 -7.39 16.54
CA LEU A 190 -14.12 -6.90 16.40
C LEU A 190 -13.99 -5.46 16.91
N SER A 191 -13.07 -5.25 17.84
CA SER A 191 -12.70 -3.91 18.29
C SER A 191 -11.92 -3.17 17.21
N ARG A 192 -12.22 -1.88 17.03
CA ARG A 192 -11.45 -0.98 16.16
C ARG A 192 -10.91 0.17 17.02
N PRO A 193 -9.60 0.26 17.17
CA PRO A 193 -8.97 1.36 17.91
C PRO A 193 -9.30 2.71 17.27
N LYS A 194 -9.39 3.76 18.11
CA LYS A 194 -9.59 5.12 17.60
C LYS A 194 -8.34 5.53 16.79
N ALA A 195 -8.56 6.08 15.61
CA ALA A 195 -7.48 6.69 14.83
C ALA A 195 -7.30 8.17 15.24
N PRO A 196 -6.08 8.74 15.11
CA PRO A 196 -5.90 10.17 15.22
C PRO A 196 -6.61 10.88 14.08
N GLU A 197 -7.11 12.09 14.34
CA GLU A 197 -7.59 12.97 13.28
C GLU A 197 -6.42 13.81 12.76
N LEU A 198 -6.00 13.55 11.53
CA LEU A 198 -4.90 14.26 10.90
C LEU A 198 -5.26 14.57 9.45
N ALA A 199 -4.97 15.82 9.02
CA ALA A 199 -5.16 16.19 7.62
C ALA A 199 -4.23 15.35 6.71
N PRO A 200 -4.76 14.69 5.67
CA PRO A 200 -3.95 13.87 4.75
C PRO A 200 -2.76 14.63 4.16
N GLU A 201 -2.93 15.92 3.87
CA GLU A 201 -1.92 16.79 3.28
C GLU A 201 -0.74 17.03 4.23
N ALA A 202 -1.02 17.23 5.52
CA ALA A 202 0.01 17.41 6.55
C ALA A 202 0.86 16.15 6.71
N LEU A 203 0.21 14.98 6.79
CA LEU A 203 0.92 13.71 6.85
C LEU A 203 1.70 13.43 5.56
N ARG A 204 1.12 13.72 4.39
CA ARG A 204 1.77 13.58 3.10
C ARG A 204 3.07 14.40 3.03
N ALA A 205 3.03 15.67 3.44
CA ALA A 205 4.20 16.53 3.48
C ALA A 205 5.28 15.99 4.44
N ALA A 206 4.90 15.53 5.61
CA ALA A 206 5.79 14.96 6.62
C ALA A 206 6.47 13.66 6.12
N LEU A 207 5.73 12.78 5.47
CA LEU A 207 6.28 11.56 4.87
C LEU A 207 7.25 11.87 3.73
N VAL A 208 6.90 12.81 2.84
CA VAL A 208 7.81 13.27 1.77
C VAL A 208 9.11 13.79 2.36
N ALA A 209 9.05 14.64 3.39
CA ALA A 209 10.24 15.17 4.06
C ALA A 209 11.10 14.06 4.70
N SER A 210 10.47 13.11 5.38
CA SER A 210 11.16 11.98 6.00
C SER A 210 11.87 11.09 4.97
N PHE A 211 11.22 10.73 3.88
CA PHE A 211 11.85 9.92 2.83
C PHE A 211 12.93 10.72 2.10
N ALA A 212 12.69 11.98 1.74
CA ALA A 212 13.66 12.82 1.04
C ALA A 212 14.98 12.97 1.80
N SER A 213 14.93 13.03 3.13
CA SER A 213 16.13 13.16 3.98
C SER A 213 17.05 11.93 3.98
N CYS A 214 16.55 10.79 3.49
CA CYS A 214 17.23 9.50 3.59
C CYS A 214 17.54 8.85 2.24
N VAL A 215 17.08 9.45 1.12
CA VAL A 215 17.38 8.93 -0.22
C VAL A 215 18.43 9.81 -0.89
N GLU A 216 19.49 9.18 -1.35
CA GLU A 216 20.53 9.88 -2.09
C GLU A 216 19.95 10.35 -3.42
N GLY A 217 20.15 11.64 -3.75
CA GLY A 217 19.53 12.28 -4.92
C GLY A 217 18.14 12.86 -4.69
N GLY A 218 17.52 12.63 -3.52
CA GLY A 218 16.23 13.20 -3.14
C GLY A 218 15.03 12.55 -3.84
N LEU A 219 13.87 13.21 -3.73
CA LEU A 219 12.62 12.82 -4.38
C LEU A 219 12.29 13.83 -5.49
N GLU A 220 11.99 13.34 -6.68
CA GLU A 220 11.52 14.14 -7.81
C GLU A 220 10.07 13.82 -8.13
N LEU A 221 9.22 14.86 -8.22
CA LEU A 221 7.82 14.69 -8.59
C LEU A 221 7.72 14.05 -9.98
N ALA A 222 6.89 13.04 -10.11
CA ALA A 222 6.74 12.27 -11.31
C ALA A 222 5.29 11.81 -11.52
N GLU A 223 4.98 11.44 -12.75
CA GLU A 223 3.74 10.81 -13.15
C GLU A 223 4.00 9.36 -13.57
N LEU A 224 2.92 8.60 -13.79
CA LEU A 224 3.03 7.28 -14.40
C LEU A 224 3.62 7.42 -15.81
N SER A 225 4.57 6.57 -16.15
CA SER A 225 5.00 6.43 -17.54
C SER A 225 3.86 5.86 -18.40
N ALA A 226 3.94 6.04 -19.72
CA ALA A 226 2.94 5.49 -20.64
C ALA A 226 2.74 3.97 -20.46
N ALA A 227 3.83 3.21 -20.28
CA ALA A 227 3.77 1.78 -20.03
C ALA A 227 3.12 1.41 -18.69
N GLU A 228 3.43 2.15 -17.62
CA GLU A 228 2.80 1.96 -16.30
C GLU A 228 1.30 2.25 -16.37
N HIS A 229 0.91 3.32 -17.08
CA HIS A 229 -0.48 3.71 -17.25
C HIS A 229 -1.26 2.66 -18.07
N GLU A 230 -0.72 2.21 -19.18
CA GLU A 230 -1.34 1.18 -20.03
C GLU A 230 -1.58 -0.11 -19.26
N ILE A 231 -0.56 -0.60 -18.54
CA ILE A 231 -0.69 -1.80 -17.70
C ILE A 231 -1.73 -1.55 -16.58
N ALA A 232 -1.75 -0.37 -15.96
CA ALA A 232 -2.72 -0.06 -14.93
C ALA A 232 -4.16 -0.11 -15.45
N GLU A 233 -4.43 0.42 -16.66
CA GLU A 233 -5.77 0.34 -17.28
C GLU A 233 -6.16 -1.10 -17.64
N GLU A 234 -5.26 -1.91 -18.20
CA GLU A 234 -5.52 -3.35 -18.44
C GLU A 234 -5.90 -4.07 -17.13
N ARG A 235 -5.14 -3.83 -16.06
CA ARG A 235 -5.37 -4.45 -14.75
C ARG A 235 -6.66 -3.96 -14.10
N ARG A 236 -7.02 -2.69 -14.28
CA ARG A 236 -8.27 -2.11 -13.81
C ARG A 236 -9.47 -2.76 -14.48
N ALA A 237 -9.43 -2.93 -15.81
CA ALA A 237 -10.47 -3.62 -16.55
C ALA A 237 -10.68 -5.06 -16.06
N ALA A 238 -9.58 -5.81 -15.85
CA ALA A 238 -9.62 -7.16 -15.32
C ALA A 238 -10.24 -7.21 -13.89
N ARG A 239 -9.91 -6.25 -13.00
CA ARG A 239 -10.47 -6.18 -11.64
C ARG A 239 -11.94 -5.83 -11.62
N ARG A 240 -12.42 -5.01 -12.55
CA ARG A 240 -13.86 -4.70 -12.69
C ARG A 240 -14.70 -5.89 -13.13
N HIS A 241 -14.14 -6.78 -13.96
CA HIS A 241 -14.81 -8.01 -14.40
C HIS A 241 -14.79 -9.11 -13.33
N SER A 242 -13.79 -9.10 -12.47
CA SER A 242 -13.63 -10.09 -11.41
C SER A 242 -13.22 -9.39 -10.12
N ARG A 243 -14.20 -8.94 -9.34
CA ARG A 243 -13.99 -8.24 -8.04
C ARG A 243 -13.00 -8.98 -7.13
N LEU A 244 -12.80 -10.26 -7.32
CA LEU A 244 -12.19 -11.17 -6.36
C LEU A 244 -10.91 -11.85 -6.84
N LEU A 245 -10.57 -11.74 -8.12
CA LEU A 245 -9.34 -12.33 -8.65
C LEU A 245 -8.30 -11.23 -8.87
N ALA A 246 -7.20 -11.26 -8.12
CA ALA A 246 -5.98 -10.62 -8.59
C ALA A 246 -5.52 -11.42 -9.82
N PRO A 247 -5.44 -10.83 -11.01
CA PRO A 247 -4.95 -11.55 -12.18
C PRO A 247 -3.52 -12.06 -11.91
N PRO A 248 -3.11 -13.19 -12.49
CA PRO A 248 -1.76 -13.68 -12.32
C PRO A 248 -0.76 -12.61 -12.78
N LEU A 249 0.34 -12.43 -12.02
CA LEU A 249 1.44 -11.57 -12.42
C LEU A 249 2.09 -12.18 -13.66
N SER A 250 1.62 -11.82 -14.83
CA SER A 250 2.27 -12.19 -16.11
C SER A 250 3.24 -11.08 -16.49
N PHE A 251 4.52 -11.35 -16.38
CA PHE A 251 5.57 -10.49 -16.94
C PHE A 251 5.59 -10.68 -18.46
N ARG A 252 4.91 -9.81 -19.21
CA ARG A 252 5.13 -9.73 -20.67
C ARG A 252 6.50 -9.11 -20.90
N ARG A 253 7.32 -9.75 -21.74
CA ARG A 253 8.57 -9.15 -22.21
C ARG A 253 8.24 -7.99 -23.16
N ARG A 254 9.00 -6.89 -23.11
CA ARG A 254 8.86 -5.72 -24.01
C ARG A 254 8.88 -6.06 -25.50
N SER A 255 9.47 -7.20 -25.87
CA SER A 255 9.47 -7.70 -27.25
C SER A 255 8.07 -8.05 -27.81
N GLU A 256 7.07 -8.27 -26.94
CA GLU A 256 5.71 -8.63 -27.40
C GLU A 256 4.81 -7.40 -27.63
N LEU A 257 5.22 -6.22 -27.13
CA LEU A 257 4.48 -4.95 -27.37
C LEU A 257 4.89 -4.27 -28.69
N ALA A 258 6.03 -4.64 -29.28
CA ALA A 258 6.50 -4.06 -30.56
C ALA A 258 5.87 -4.71 -31.79
N ASP A 259 5.31 -5.92 -31.69
CA ASP A 259 4.79 -6.68 -32.83
C ASP A 259 3.28 -6.45 -33.12
N THR A 260 2.64 -5.51 -32.39
CA THR A 260 1.20 -5.21 -32.62
C THR A 260 0.97 -3.93 -33.45
N GLN A 261 2.03 -3.36 -34.03
CA GLN A 261 1.95 -2.21 -34.95
C GLN A 261 2.55 -2.60 -36.34
N THR A 262 1.95 -3.55 -37.00
CA THR A 262 2.07 -3.75 -38.44
C THR A 262 0.72 -4.11 -39.03
#